data_15412ec3998f314b3bad5aae2f383152
#
_entry.id   15412ec3998f314b3bad5aae2f383152
#
_cell.length_a   1.000
_cell.length_b   1.000
_cell.length_c   1.000
_cell.angle_alpha   90.00
_cell.angle_beta   90.00
_cell.angle_gamma   90.00
#
_symmetry.space_group_name_H-M   'P 1'
#
loop_
_entity.id
_entity.type
_entity.pdbx_description
1 polymer ?
#
loop_
_entity_poly.entity_id
_entity_poly.type
_entity_poly.pdbx_seq_one_letter_code
_entity_poly.pdbx_strand_id
1 'polypeptide(L)'
;MGGGTIVAGLNEAQAEAVQSTEGPVLILAGAGTGKTRTVIFRIANLLERGVDPRNILAVTFTNKAACEMRERVGEMVRRKAAEEMTVCTFHSLCVRVLRVHAGLLGYNTNFSIAAGGDRDGLVKQLIVQHGGAKEKIKPWDITAAVSRQKNAGMSLGEIPDDLVRTVAMSYQRELRARNALDFDDLLVLAEQVLREQREAREYWRERYRYVTVDEFQDTNGLQMDLLMQLVGPPHNICVVGDDDQSIYGWRGAQVSNILQFGHFFPDPKVVRLENNYRSTEAILSVANELISNSPARHEKTLRATIKGGDKVTLMALPGDEEEALWMAKEIRRARTKDNGRWEDFAVLFRTNTHIRKVEQVFRQEEIPYRLVGAQSFYDRREVRDVLAYLQVLANPLADVCLLRILNTPPRGIGSNTAMLLLEHCREHGMRGWDAMKDLSFTSQLSAKGSGSIRNFVELIELYSPRIAAGRAGEALSEFLKEIDYTAWLMRSCRTDEEREQRGEAVAEVVAALTDALRKGRTIQQFLDDAALDAEPEEEELEKKSGVTLITLHASKGLEFPVV
;
A
#
# COMPACT_ATOMS: atom_id res chain seq x y z
N MET A 1 30.19 -17.22 21.78
CA MET A 1 30.92 -17.80 20.63
C MET A 1 29.88 -18.31 19.62
N GLY A 2 29.51 -17.54 18.62
CA GLY A 2 28.45 -17.87 17.64
C GLY A 2 28.43 -16.96 16.40
N GLY A 3 29.34 -15.99 16.30
CA GLY A 3 29.29 -14.99 15.21
C GLY A 3 29.84 -15.43 13.85
N GLY A 4 30.24 -16.69 13.70
CA GLY A 4 30.84 -17.19 12.44
C GLY A 4 29.86 -17.79 11.43
N THR A 5 28.66 -18.12 11.82
CA THR A 5 27.73 -18.93 11.00
C THR A 5 26.84 -18.08 10.08
N ILE A 6 26.38 -16.90 10.55
CA ILE A 6 25.44 -16.06 9.78
C ILE A 6 26.10 -15.41 8.54
N VAL A 7 27.37 -15.02 8.58
CA VAL A 7 28.04 -14.36 7.45
C VAL A 7 28.53 -15.33 6.37
N ALA A 8 28.33 -16.64 6.55
CA ALA A 8 28.72 -17.64 5.56
C ALA A 8 27.97 -17.43 4.22
N GLY A 9 28.72 -17.34 3.14
CA GLY A 9 28.16 -17.12 1.79
C GLY A 9 27.84 -15.67 1.44
N LEU A 10 28.21 -14.70 2.28
CA LEU A 10 28.21 -13.29 1.96
C LEU A 10 29.57 -12.86 1.39
N ASN A 11 29.57 -11.88 0.49
CA ASN A 11 30.81 -11.20 0.11
C ASN A 11 31.28 -10.25 1.22
N GLU A 12 32.50 -9.71 1.10
CA GLU A 12 33.12 -8.87 2.12
C GLU A 12 32.27 -7.64 2.48
N ALA A 13 31.75 -6.90 1.49
CA ALA A 13 30.91 -5.73 1.71
C ALA A 13 29.56 -6.09 2.36
N GLN A 14 28.92 -7.18 1.95
CA GLN A 14 27.71 -7.68 2.57
C GLN A 14 27.96 -8.10 4.04
N ALA A 15 29.07 -8.80 4.29
CA ALA A 15 29.45 -9.21 5.64
C ALA A 15 29.75 -8.00 6.53
N GLU A 16 30.43 -6.98 6.02
CA GLU A 16 30.67 -5.71 6.70
C GLU A 16 29.35 -5.02 7.10
N ALA A 17 28.39 -4.91 6.16
CA ALA A 17 27.07 -4.32 6.41
C ALA A 17 26.29 -5.10 7.47
N VAL A 18 26.33 -6.43 7.46
CA VAL A 18 25.66 -7.31 8.42
C VAL A 18 26.26 -7.17 9.83
N GLN A 19 27.57 -7.03 9.94
CA GLN A 19 28.29 -6.94 11.21
C GLN A 19 28.19 -5.55 11.88
N SER A 20 27.91 -4.50 11.08
CA SER A 20 27.81 -3.12 11.54
C SER A 20 26.45 -2.86 12.20
N THR A 21 26.28 -3.29 13.45
CA THR A 21 24.99 -3.28 14.15
C THR A 21 24.67 -1.97 14.87
N GLU A 22 25.67 -1.24 15.32
CA GLU A 22 25.51 -0.03 16.11
C GLU A 22 25.74 1.24 15.29
N GLY A 23 25.02 2.30 15.65
CA GLY A 23 25.08 3.60 14.99
C GLY A 23 24.39 3.65 13.62
N PRO A 24 24.44 4.80 12.93
CA PRO A 24 23.84 4.95 11.62
C PRO A 24 24.65 4.23 10.53
N VAL A 25 23.96 3.48 9.70
CA VAL A 25 24.55 2.72 8.57
C VAL A 25 23.78 3.05 7.30
N LEU A 26 24.51 3.43 6.25
CA LEU A 26 24.00 3.61 4.89
C LEU A 26 24.55 2.51 3.99
N ILE A 27 23.67 1.67 3.45
CA ILE A 27 24.03 0.64 2.47
C ILE A 27 23.60 1.12 1.09
N LEU A 28 24.57 1.54 0.28
CA LEU A 28 24.37 1.89 -1.12
C LEU A 28 24.46 0.61 -1.96
N ALA A 29 23.32 0.14 -2.47
CA ALA A 29 23.22 -1.17 -3.05
C ALA A 29 22.45 -1.12 -4.38
N GLY A 30 23.15 -1.25 -5.50
CA GLY A 30 22.51 -1.27 -6.81
C GLY A 30 21.58 -2.47 -7.04
N ALA A 31 20.86 -2.47 -8.16
CA ALA A 31 20.03 -3.60 -8.55
C ALA A 31 20.83 -4.91 -8.58
N GLY A 32 20.25 -6.01 -8.10
CA GLY A 32 20.88 -7.33 -8.17
C GLY A 32 22.12 -7.55 -7.31
N THR A 33 22.44 -6.64 -6.37
CA THR A 33 23.61 -6.76 -5.47
C THR A 33 23.30 -7.48 -4.16
N GLY A 34 22.06 -7.92 -3.96
CA GLY A 34 21.66 -8.63 -2.77
C GLY A 34 21.25 -7.71 -1.60
N LYS A 35 20.65 -6.54 -1.89
CA LYS A 35 20.07 -5.63 -0.88
C LYS A 35 19.27 -6.38 0.18
N THR A 36 18.15 -6.97 -0.23
CA THR A 36 17.22 -7.68 0.67
C THR A 36 17.91 -8.80 1.44
N ARG A 37 18.80 -9.56 0.77
CA ARG A 37 19.59 -10.59 1.43
C ARG A 37 20.44 -10.01 2.56
N THR A 38 21.14 -8.91 2.32
CA THR A 38 21.97 -8.23 3.32
C THR A 38 21.14 -7.75 4.51
N VAL A 39 19.96 -7.16 4.27
CA VAL A 39 19.02 -6.74 5.31
C VAL A 39 18.56 -7.93 6.17
N ILE A 40 18.14 -9.03 5.53
CA ILE A 40 17.68 -10.24 6.23
C ILE A 40 18.80 -10.82 7.12
N PHE A 41 20.01 -10.94 6.59
CA PHE A 41 21.16 -11.43 7.33
C PHE A 41 21.54 -10.50 8.50
N ARG A 42 21.41 -9.17 8.32
CA ARG A 42 21.64 -8.19 9.39
C ARG A 42 20.61 -8.36 10.51
N ILE A 43 19.33 -8.48 10.19
CA ILE A 43 18.28 -8.71 11.18
C ILE A 43 18.53 -10.04 11.92
N ALA A 44 18.86 -11.10 11.20
CA ALA A 44 19.20 -12.39 11.80
C ALA A 44 20.42 -12.27 12.74
N ASN A 45 21.44 -11.51 12.37
CA ASN A 45 22.61 -11.25 13.20
C ASN A 45 22.26 -10.48 14.50
N LEU A 46 21.33 -9.49 14.43
CA LEU A 46 20.83 -8.81 15.62
C LEU A 46 20.14 -9.78 16.59
N LEU A 47 19.28 -10.66 16.06
CA LEU A 47 18.56 -11.67 16.84
C LEU A 47 19.52 -12.70 17.47
N GLU A 48 20.55 -13.16 16.74
CA GLU A 48 21.58 -14.05 17.29
C GLU A 48 22.44 -13.40 18.38
N ARG A 49 22.66 -12.10 18.28
CA ARG A 49 23.33 -11.31 19.32
C ARG A 49 22.48 -11.08 20.57
N GLY A 50 21.23 -11.59 20.58
CA GLY A 50 20.34 -11.52 21.73
C GLY A 50 19.51 -10.24 21.80
N VAL A 51 19.41 -9.48 20.71
CA VAL A 51 18.47 -8.33 20.64
C VAL A 51 17.04 -8.89 20.71
N ASP A 52 16.23 -8.31 21.61
CA ASP A 52 14.82 -8.69 21.73
C ASP A 52 14.11 -8.39 20.38
N PRO A 53 13.44 -9.37 19.75
CA PRO A 53 12.72 -9.17 18.48
C PRO A 53 11.79 -7.96 18.52
N ARG A 54 11.16 -7.68 19.65
CA ARG A 54 10.25 -6.55 19.83
C ARG A 54 10.94 -5.18 19.71
N ASN A 55 12.26 -5.14 19.83
CA ASN A 55 13.05 -3.92 19.67
C ASN A 55 13.52 -3.70 18.22
N ILE A 56 13.16 -4.59 17.29
CA ILE A 56 13.54 -4.49 15.88
C ILE A 56 12.34 -4.00 15.06
N LEU A 57 12.56 -2.92 14.34
CA LEU A 57 11.66 -2.38 13.32
C LEU A 57 12.33 -2.49 11.96
N ALA A 58 11.66 -3.15 11.02
CA ALA A 58 12.03 -3.12 9.60
C ALA A 58 10.90 -2.49 8.80
N VAL A 59 11.21 -1.41 8.10
CA VAL A 59 10.26 -0.69 7.25
C VAL A 59 10.59 -0.95 5.79
N THR A 60 9.58 -1.35 5.02
CA THR A 60 9.66 -1.59 3.58
C THR A 60 8.70 -0.67 2.85
N PHE A 61 8.80 -0.63 1.52
CA PHE A 61 7.91 0.21 0.72
C PHE A 61 6.55 -0.45 0.47
N THR A 62 6.50 -1.79 0.32
CA THR A 62 5.27 -2.55 0.03
C THR A 62 4.97 -3.60 1.09
N ASN A 63 3.68 -3.93 1.26
CA ASN A 63 3.24 -4.97 2.20
C ASN A 63 3.75 -6.35 1.77
N LYS A 64 3.85 -6.60 0.47
CA LYS A 64 4.45 -7.82 -0.08
C LYS A 64 5.91 -7.97 0.34
N ALA A 65 6.73 -6.91 0.18
CA ALA A 65 8.12 -6.92 0.61
C ALA A 65 8.25 -7.13 2.14
N ALA A 66 7.34 -6.56 2.93
CA ALA A 66 7.30 -6.77 4.37
C ALA A 66 6.99 -8.24 4.74
N CYS A 67 6.04 -8.86 4.05
CA CYS A 67 5.68 -10.27 4.25
C CYS A 67 6.86 -11.18 3.89
N GLU A 68 7.43 -11.00 2.69
CA GLU A 68 8.58 -11.77 2.20
C GLU A 68 9.80 -11.63 3.12
N MET A 69 10.09 -10.42 3.58
CA MET A 69 11.20 -10.17 4.52
C MET A 69 10.98 -10.94 5.83
N ARG A 70 9.77 -10.93 6.38
CA ARG A 70 9.43 -11.66 7.62
C ARG A 70 9.56 -13.16 7.45
N GLU A 71 9.09 -13.72 6.34
CA GLU A 71 9.19 -15.15 6.01
C GLU A 71 10.66 -15.58 5.91
N ARG A 72 11.46 -14.86 5.13
CA ARG A 72 12.88 -15.16 4.94
C ARG A 72 13.71 -15.03 6.22
N VAL A 73 13.39 -14.04 7.08
CA VAL A 73 14.02 -13.97 8.42
C VAL A 73 13.62 -15.19 9.24
N GLY A 74 12.35 -15.61 9.21
CA GLY A 74 11.84 -16.78 9.91
C GLY A 74 12.47 -18.12 9.49
N GLU A 75 12.94 -18.21 8.25
CA GLU A 75 13.71 -19.38 7.76
C GLU A 75 15.13 -19.44 8.34
N MET A 76 15.73 -18.28 8.66
CA MET A 76 17.10 -18.21 9.19
C MET A 76 17.19 -18.29 10.70
N VAL A 77 16.14 -17.85 11.41
CA VAL A 77 16.07 -17.81 12.87
C VAL A 77 14.83 -18.56 13.38
N ARG A 78 14.61 -18.58 14.69
CA ARG A 78 13.39 -19.16 15.25
C ARG A 78 12.17 -18.39 14.73
N ARG A 79 11.22 -19.07 14.10
CA ARG A 79 10.00 -18.50 13.52
C ARG A 79 9.25 -17.56 14.49
N LYS A 80 9.18 -17.94 15.78
CA LYS A 80 8.57 -17.11 16.81
C LYS A 80 9.26 -15.74 16.95
N ALA A 81 10.58 -15.67 16.85
CA ALA A 81 11.31 -14.40 16.92
C ALA A 81 10.98 -13.50 15.70
N ALA A 82 10.85 -14.08 14.52
CA ALA A 82 10.42 -13.34 13.32
C ALA A 82 8.97 -12.82 13.41
N GLU A 83 8.09 -13.52 14.12
CA GLU A 83 6.70 -13.11 14.37
C GLU A 83 6.59 -11.98 15.42
N GLU A 84 7.51 -11.92 16.39
CA GLU A 84 7.52 -10.90 17.44
C GLU A 84 8.14 -9.56 17.00
N MET A 85 8.98 -9.55 15.95
CA MET A 85 9.53 -8.32 15.38
C MET A 85 8.48 -7.54 14.57
N THR A 86 8.71 -6.24 14.41
CA THR A 86 7.85 -5.41 13.56
C THR A 86 8.46 -5.27 12.17
N VAL A 87 7.81 -5.87 11.16
CA VAL A 87 8.11 -5.68 9.74
C VAL A 87 6.85 -5.13 9.08
N CYS A 88 6.91 -3.92 8.53
CA CYS A 88 5.72 -3.25 8.00
C CYS A 88 6.09 -2.12 7.02
N THR A 89 5.08 -1.52 6.37
CA THR A 89 5.25 -0.29 5.59
C THR A 89 5.22 0.95 6.51
N PHE A 90 5.61 2.13 5.99
CA PHE A 90 5.48 3.40 6.72
C PHE A 90 4.03 3.65 7.17
N HIS A 91 3.06 3.45 6.29
CA HIS A 91 1.65 3.66 6.63
C HIS A 91 1.17 2.69 7.73
N SER A 92 1.55 1.42 7.64
CA SER A 92 1.25 0.42 8.69
C SER A 92 1.87 0.81 10.04
N LEU A 93 3.09 1.38 10.04
CA LEU A 93 3.72 1.91 11.23
C LEU A 93 2.93 3.09 11.81
N CYS A 94 2.51 4.04 10.94
CA CYS A 94 1.70 5.18 11.36
C CYS A 94 0.35 4.75 11.95
N VAL A 95 -0.32 3.76 11.35
CA VAL A 95 -1.55 3.18 11.92
C VAL A 95 -1.28 2.64 13.33
N ARG A 96 -0.19 1.90 13.54
CA ARG A 96 0.18 1.40 14.89
C ARG A 96 0.37 2.53 15.91
N VAL A 97 1.06 3.60 15.51
CA VAL A 97 1.27 4.79 16.36
C VAL A 97 -0.08 5.43 16.70
N LEU A 98 -0.92 5.65 15.71
CA LEU A 98 -2.21 6.33 15.89
C LEU A 98 -3.25 5.47 16.62
N ARG A 99 -3.25 4.14 16.45
CA ARG A 99 -4.11 3.24 17.25
C ARG A 99 -3.87 3.34 18.75
N VAL A 100 -2.68 3.79 19.15
CA VAL A 100 -2.33 4.00 20.57
C VAL A 100 -2.56 5.46 20.98
N HIS A 101 -2.22 6.43 20.13
CA HIS A 101 -2.04 7.81 20.54
C HIS A 101 -2.97 8.83 19.85
N ALA A 102 -3.86 8.42 18.94
CA ALA A 102 -4.75 9.35 18.23
C ALA A 102 -5.61 10.21 19.17
N GLY A 103 -5.91 9.70 20.37
CA GLY A 103 -6.62 10.44 21.41
C GLY A 103 -5.95 11.76 21.82
N LEU A 104 -4.63 11.84 21.74
CA LEU A 104 -3.86 13.06 22.02
C LEU A 104 -4.11 14.19 20.99
N LEU A 105 -4.59 13.82 19.79
CA LEU A 105 -4.96 14.75 18.72
C LEU A 105 -6.47 14.95 18.56
N GLY A 106 -7.29 14.40 19.51
CA GLY A 106 -8.73 14.50 19.50
C GLY A 106 -9.45 13.60 18.50
N TYR A 107 -8.81 12.50 18.08
CA TYR A 107 -9.43 11.40 17.35
C TYR A 107 -9.69 10.21 18.27
N ASN A 108 -10.72 9.42 17.99
CA ASN A 108 -10.85 8.13 18.65
C ASN A 108 -9.88 7.12 18.02
N THR A 109 -9.33 6.24 18.84
CA THR A 109 -8.35 5.24 18.37
C THR A 109 -8.95 4.20 17.42
N ASN A 110 -10.27 4.06 17.36
CA ASN A 110 -11.01 3.22 16.41
C ASN A 110 -11.38 3.94 15.10
N PHE A 111 -10.57 4.92 14.67
CA PHE A 111 -10.77 5.64 13.41
C PHE A 111 -10.85 4.69 12.20
N SER A 112 -11.56 5.10 11.16
CA SER A 112 -11.57 4.40 9.86
C SER A 112 -10.56 5.02 8.89
N ILE A 113 -10.02 4.19 7.98
CA ILE A 113 -9.12 4.65 6.92
C ILE A 113 -9.96 4.87 5.65
N ALA A 114 -10.00 6.12 5.18
CA ALA A 114 -10.71 6.50 3.96
C ALA A 114 -9.80 6.30 2.75
N ALA A 115 -9.92 5.13 2.09
CA ALA A 115 -9.10 4.76 0.94
C ALA A 115 -9.88 4.81 -0.38
N GLY A 116 -9.18 4.97 -1.50
CA GLY A 116 -9.69 4.77 -2.86
C GLY A 116 -11.03 5.46 -3.13
N GLY A 117 -12.01 4.70 -3.63
CA GLY A 117 -13.29 5.25 -4.06
C GLY A 117 -14.18 5.82 -2.95
N ASP A 118 -13.95 5.54 -1.64
CA ASP A 118 -14.70 6.18 -0.54
C ASP A 118 -14.25 7.63 -0.37
N ARG A 119 -12.93 7.86 -0.45
CA ARG A 119 -12.33 9.18 -0.53
C ARG A 119 -12.87 9.95 -1.74
N ASP A 120 -12.80 9.34 -2.93
CA ASP A 120 -13.24 9.96 -4.17
C ASP A 120 -14.75 10.23 -4.18
N GLY A 121 -15.55 9.35 -3.57
CA GLY A 121 -16.99 9.53 -3.39
C GLY A 121 -17.32 10.75 -2.51
N LEU A 122 -16.63 10.90 -1.39
CA LEU A 122 -16.77 12.06 -0.51
C LEU A 122 -16.36 13.35 -1.21
N VAL A 123 -15.21 13.36 -1.88
CA VAL A 123 -14.73 14.53 -2.63
C VAL A 123 -15.71 14.91 -3.74
N LYS A 124 -16.24 13.94 -4.49
CA LYS A 124 -17.25 14.18 -5.54
C LYS A 124 -18.51 14.83 -4.97
N GLN A 125 -18.99 14.37 -3.84
CA GLN A 125 -20.13 14.96 -3.14
C GLN A 125 -19.86 16.43 -2.77
N LEU A 126 -18.67 16.72 -2.22
CA LEU A 126 -18.29 18.07 -1.83
C LEU A 126 -18.09 19.01 -3.03
N ILE A 127 -17.55 18.52 -4.15
CA ILE A 127 -17.48 19.30 -5.39
C ILE A 127 -18.87 19.75 -5.84
N VAL A 128 -19.86 18.85 -5.83
CA VAL A 128 -21.25 19.18 -6.19
C VAL A 128 -21.84 20.20 -5.21
N GLN A 129 -21.61 20.02 -3.92
CA GLN A 129 -22.13 20.90 -2.85
C GLN A 129 -21.58 22.34 -2.97
N HIS A 130 -20.32 22.50 -3.33
CA HIS A 130 -19.68 23.81 -3.48
C HIS A 130 -19.80 24.39 -4.90
N GLY A 131 -20.67 23.85 -5.76
CA GLY A 131 -20.98 24.38 -7.09
C GLY A 131 -19.97 24.01 -8.18
N GLY A 132 -18.97 23.20 -7.87
CA GLY A 132 -17.91 22.79 -8.81
C GLY A 132 -18.34 21.87 -9.95
N ALA A 133 -19.58 21.38 -9.94
CA ALA A 133 -20.12 20.57 -11.05
C ALA A 133 -20.14 21.32 -12.40
N LYS A 134 -20.18 22.66 -12.39
CA LYS A 134 -20.13 23.51 -13.57
C LYS A 134 -18.70 23.72 -14.10
N GLU A 135 -17.68 23.58 -13.27
CA GLU A 135 -16.29 23.90 -13.55
C GLU A 135 -15.45 22.70 -14.02
N LYS A 136 -16.05 21.53 -14.23
CA LYS A 136 -15.38 20.29 -14.67
C LYS A 136 -14.21 19.81 -13.79
N ILE A 137 -14.17 20.24 -12.52
CA ILE A 137 -13.16 19.77 -11.56
C ILE A 137 -13.42 18.28 -11.25
N LYS A 138 -12.36 17.50 -11.33
CA LYS A 138 -12.42 16.06 -11.03
C LYS A 138 -12.02 15.81 -9.57
N PRO A 139 -12.51 14.72 -8.94
CA PRO A 139 -12.04 14.32 -7.60
C PRO A 139 -10.52 14.22 -7.49
N TRP A 140 -9.88 13.74 -8.54
CA TRP A 140 -8.42 13.66 -8.63
C TRP A 140 -7.72 15.02 -8.43
N ASP A 141 -8.25 16.10 -8.98
CA ASP A 141 -7.63 17.44 -8.87
C ASP A 141 -7.59 17.90 -7.40
N ILE A 142 -8.66 17.61 -6.67
CA ILE A 142 -8.78 17.90 -5.23
C ILE A 142 -7.84 17.01 -4.42
N THR A 143 -7.91 15.69 -4.62
CA THR A 143 -7.10 14.74 -3.84
C THR A 143 -5.61 14.94 -4.07
N ALA A 144 -5.19 15.23 -5.30
CA ALA A 144 -3.81 15.55 -5.62
C ALA A 144 -3.34 16.86 -4.97
N ALA A 145 -4.19 17.89 -4.91
CA ALA A 145 -3.88 19.14 -4.23
C ALA A 145 -3.75 18.93 -2.71
N VAL A 146 -4.68 18.18 -2.09
CA VAL A 146 -4.65 17.84 -0.67
C VAL A 146 -3.37 17.06 -0.34
N SER A 147 -3.07 16.01 -1.10
CA SER A 147 -1.88 15.18 -0.89
C SER A 147 -0.58 15.99 -1.00
N ARG A 148 -0.49 16.86 -2.01
CA ARG A 148 0.68 17.75 -2.18
C ARG A 148 0.90 18.64 -0.98
N GLN A 149 -0.15 19.30 -0.48
CA GLN A 149 -0.05 20.19 0.68
C GLN A 149 0.33 19.43 1.95
N LYS A 150 -0.35 18.32 2.23
CA LYS A 150 -0.05 17.49 3.40
C LYS A 150 1.39 16.98 3.39
N ASN A 151 1.86 16.43 2.25
CA ASN A 151 3.23 15.92 2.12
C ASN A 151 4.30 17.02 2.16
N ALA A 152 3.94 18.26 1.83
CA ALA A 152 4.82 19.42 1.97
C ALA A 152 4.79 20.06 3.37
N GLY A 153 3.98 19.55 4.29
CA GLY A 153 3.78 20.15 5.62
C GLY A 153 3.10 21.53 5.57
N MET A 154 2.37 21.83 4.48
CA MET A 154 1.72 23.12 4.24
C MET A 154 0.23 23.07 4.59
N SER A 155 -0.35 24.23 4.90
CA SER A 155 -1.78 24.36 5.19
C SER A 155 -2.63 24.19 3.94
N LEU A 156 -3.76 23.48 4.04
CA LEU A 156 -4.76 23.42 2.96
C LEU A 156 -5.33 24.81 2.61
N GLY A 157 -5.26 25.77 3.55
CA GLY A 157 -5.63 27.17 3.33
C GLY A 157 -4.73 27.92 2.32
N GLU A 158 -3.55 27.38 2.02
CA GLU A 158 -2.59 27.95 1.07
C GLU A 158 -2.79 27.47 -0.38
N ILE A 159 -3.77 26.61 -0.63
CA ILE A 159 -4.12 26.18 -1.99
C ILE A 159 -4.57 27.42 -2.79
N PRO A 160 -3.92 27.73 -3.95
CA PRO A 160 -4.19 28.97 -4.68
C PRO A 160 -5.60 29.07 -5.26
N ASP A 161 -6.13 27.96 -5.79
CA ASP A 161 -7.47 27.91 -6.37
C ASP A 161 -8.54 27.93 -5.27
N ASP A 162 -9.45 28.90 -5.32
CA ASP A 162 -10.46 29.13 -4.29
C ASP A 162 -11.45 27.97 -4.14
N LEU A 163 -11.87 27.36 -5.24
CA LEU A 163 -12.82 26.25 -5.19
C LEU A 163 -12.11 24.98 -4.70
N VAL A 164 -10.92 24.68 -5.22
CA VAL A 164 -10.10 23.55 -4.77
C VAL A 164 -9.82 23.68 -3.27
N ARG A 165 -9.43 24.87 -2.81
CA ARG A 165 -9.18 25.15 -1.39
C ARG A 165 -10.43 24.93 -0.54
N THR A 166 -11.57 25.46 -0.98
CA THR A 166 -12.86 25.32 -0.24
C THR A 166 -13.27 23.85 -0.12
N VAL A 167 -13.16 23.09 -1.20
CA VAL A 167 -13.48 21.64 -1.21
C VAL A 167 -12.47 20.87 -0.35
N ALA A 168 -11.17 21.16 -0.45
CA ALA A 168 -10.12 20.52 0.34
C ALA A 168 -10.31 20.74 1.85
N MET A 169 -10.61 21.98 2.26
CA MET A 169 -10.88 22.29 3.67
C MET A 169 -12.16 21.62 4.17
N SER A 170 -13.20 21.54 3.33
CA SER A 170 -14.43 20.85 3.65
C SER A 170 -14.21 19.34 3.75
N TYR A 171 -13.40 18.77 2.87
CA TYR A 171 -12.99 17.35 2.90
C TYR A 171 -12.30 17.00 4.23
N GLN A 172 -11.32 17.80 4.64
CA GLN A 172 -10.63 17.56 5.91
C GLN A 172 -11.55 17.66 7.13
N ARG A 173 -12.49 18.63 7.13
CA ARG A 173 -13.48 18.75 8.20
C ARG A 173 -14.42 17.54 8.25
N GLU A 174 -14.88 17.06 7.10
CA GLU A 174 -15.74 15.88 7.02
C GLU A 174 -15.02 14.60 7.48
N LEU A 175 -13.75 14.41 7.11
CA LEU A 175 -12.96 13.29 7.62
C LEU A 175 -12.87 13.33 9.15
N ARG A 176 -12.53 14.51 9.69
CA ARG A 176 -12.42 14.68 11.16
C ARG A 176 -13.76 14.44 11.87
N ALA A 177 -14.86 14.97 11.34
CA ALA A 177 -16.19 14.76 11.89
C ALA A 177 -16.60 13.29 11.92
N ARG A 178 -16.14 12.50 10.94
CA ARG A 178 -16.43 11.07 10.80
C ARG A 178 -15.40 10.18 11.50
N ASN A 179 -14.45 10.74 12.24
CA ASN A 179 -13.33 10.02 12.81
C ASN A 179 -12.64 9.13 11.77
N ALA A 180 -12.36 9.68 10.59
CA ALA A 180 -11.72 9.01 9.47
C ALA A 180 -10.41 9.73 9.13
N LEU A 181 -9.43 8.98 8.67
CA LEU A 181 -8.12 9.45 8.20
C LEU A 181 -7.90 8.98 6.78
N ASP A 182 -7.36 9.81 5.91
CA ASP A 182 -6.81 9.37 4.62
C ASP A 182 -5.35 8.92 4.78
N PHE A 183 -4.74 8.45 3.69
CA PHE A 183 -3.34 7.97 3.73
C PHE A 183 -2.34 9.04 4.12
N ASP A 184 -2.53 10.27 3.65
CA ASP A 184 -1.65 11.39 4.00
C ASP A 184 -1.82 11.77 5.48
N ASP A 185 -3.05 11.73 6.01
CA ASP A 185 -3.33 11.97 7.44
C ASP A 185 -2.59 10.98 8.33
N LEU A 186 -2.43 9.72 7.91
CA LEU A 186 -1.69 8.72 8.70
C LEU A 186 -0.25 9.17 8.96
N LEU A 187 0.43 9.67 7.92
CA LEU A 187 1.81 10.17 8.05
C LEU A 187 1.88 11.46 8.85
N VAL A 188 1.06 12.46 8.49
CA VAL A 188 1.04 13.78 9.12
C VAL A 188 0.75 13.68 10.62
N LEU A 189 -0.30 12.96 11.00
CA LEU A 189 -0.73 12.86 12.40
C LEU A 189 0.20 11.98 13.22
N ALA A 190 0.78 10.91 12.66
CA ALA A 190 1.75 10.09 13.37
C ALA A 190 3.03 10.87 13.65
N GLU A 191 3.54 11.62 12.65
CA GLU A 191 4.68 12.53 12.84
C GLU A 191 4.36 13.58 13.89
N GLN A 192 3.20 14.24 13.80
CA GLN A 192 2.76 15.25 14.74
C GLN A 192 2.71 14.72 16.19
N VAL A 193 2.14 13.54 16.42
CA VAL A 193 2.14 12.90 17.73
C VAL A 193 3.57 12.74 18.27
N LEU A 194 4.46 12.19 17.46
CA LEU A 194 5.82 11.92 17.92
C LEU A 194 6.64 13.20 18.12
N ARG A 195 6.39 14.25 17.33
CA ARG A 195 7.04 15.56 17.48
C ARG A 195 6.55 16.30 18.71
N GLU A 196 5.25 16.36 18.94
CA GLU A 196 4.63 17.18 19.98
C GLU A 196 4.52 16.47 21.32
N GLN A 197 4.39 15.15 21.34
CA GLN A 197 4.15 14.37 22.56
C GLN A 197 5.39 13.57 22.97
N ARG A 198 6.14 14.13 23.93
CA ARG A 198 7.40 13.52 24.38
C ARG A 198 7.22 12.09 24.88
N GLU A 199 6.19 11.81 25.68
CA GLU A 199 5.94 10.48 26.25
C GLU A 199 5.67 9.44 25.15
N ALA A 200 4.88 9.80 24.13
CA ALA A 200 4.63 8.93 22.98
C ALA A 200 5.92 8.66 22.20
N ARG A 201 6.73 9.71 21.97
CA ARG A 201 8.02 9.58 21.29
C ARG A 201 8.97 8.64 22.04
N GLU A 202 9.16 8.85 23.34
CA GLU A 202 10.07 8.00 24.16
C GLU A 202 9.55 6.54 24.20
N TYR A 203 8.24 6.32 24.32
CA TYR A 203 7.66 4.98 24.24
C TYR A 203 8.05 4.24 22.95
N TRP A 204 7.97 4.90 21.80
CA TRP A 204 8.29 4.26 20.52
C TRP A 204 9.82 4.14 20.31
N ARG A 205 10.64 5.04 20.84
CA ARG A 205 12.10 4.93 20.85
C ARG A 205 12.60 3.77 21.71
N GLU A 206 11.98 3.55 22.85
CA GLU A 206 12.28 2.38 23.69
C GLU A 206 11.83 1.09 23.04
N ARG A 207 10.70 1.13 22.35
CA ARG A 207 10.14 0.00 21.61
C ARG A 207 11.01 -0.39 20.43
N TYR A 208 11.48 0.56 19.65
CA TYR A 208 12.24 0.31 18.41
C TYR A 208 13.67 0.82 18.51
N ARG A 209 14.53 0.00 19.12
CA ARG A 209 15.94 0.34 19.32
C ARG A 209 16.81 0.15 18.09
N TYR A 210 16.38 -0.74 17.18
CA TYR A 210 17.06 -1.02 15.93
C TYR A 210 16.06 -0.83 14.78
N VAL A 211 16.33 0.15 13.94
CA VAL A 211 15.48 0.51 12.82
C VAL A 211 16.20 0.18 11.52
N THR A 212 15.53 -0.55 10.63
CA THR A 212 16.02 -0.83 9.27
C THR A 212 15.01 -0.30 8.28
N VAL A 213 15.45 0.42 7.23
CA VAL A 213 14.59 0.96 6.18
C VAL A 213 15.12 0.48 4.83
N ASP A 214 14.29 -0.27 4.10
CA ASP A 214 14.59 -0.69 2.74
C ASP A 214 14.03 0.31 1.72
N GLU A 215 14.58 0.32 0.50
CA GLU A 215 14.23 1.24 -0.59
C GLU A 215 14.22 2.72 -0.15
N PHE A 216 15.21 3.12 0.65
CA PHE A 216 15.25 4.42 1.32
C PHE A 216 15.21 5.63 0.37
N GLN A 217 15.66 5.48 -0.89
CA GLN A 217 15.60 6.51 -1.93
C GLN A 217 14.17 6.92 -2.32
N ASP A 218 13.16 6.11 -1.96
CA ASP A 218 11.76 6.40 -2.27
C ASP A 218 11.01 7.10 -1.12
N THR A 219 11.71 7.41 -0.03
CA THR A 219 11.13 8.12 1.11
C THR A 219 10.82 9.58 0.78
N ASN A 220 9.70 10.09 1.29
CA ASN A 220 9.34 11.50 1.23
C ASN A 220 9.78 12.26 2.49
N GLY A 221 9.56 13.59 2.53
CA GLY A 221 9.96 14.43 3.66
C GLY A 221 9.30 14.02 4.98
N LEU A 222 7.98 13.77 4.99
CA LEU A 222 7.26 13.36 6.20
C LEU A 222 7.74 12.01 6.75
N GLN A 223 8.07 11.06 5.88
CA GLN A 223 8.64 9.77 6.29
C GLN A 223 10.02 9.95 6.90
N MET A 224 10.81 10.88 6.37
CA MET A 224 12.10 11.24 6.94
C MET A 224 11.93 11.90 8.33
N ASP A 225 11.01 12.86 8.46
CA ASP A 225 10.70 13.51 9.73
C ASP A 225 10.21 12.50 10.78
N LEU A 226 9.37 11.55 10.37
CA LEU A 226 8.92 10.44 11.22
C LEU A 226 10.11 9.61 11.73
N LEU A 227 11.07 9.26 10.87
CA LEU A 227 12.27 8.53 11.27
C LEU A 227 13.12 9.33 12.25
N MET A 228 13.27 10.64 12.05
CA MET A 228 13.99 11.52 12.98
C MET A 228 13.34 11.55 14.37
N GLN A 229 12.02 11.42 14.47
CA GLN A 229 11.34 11.32 15.77
C GLN A 229 11.51 9.93 16.40
N LEU A 230 11.48 8.86 15.61
CA LEU A 230 11.55 7.48 16.07
C LEU A 230 12.96 7.05 16.51
N VAL A 231 13.99 7.49 15.78
CA VAL A 231 15.36 7.06 16.02
C VAL A 231 16.00 7.94 17.09
N GLY A 232 16.07 7.40 18.32
CA GLY A 232 16.78 8.01 19.43
C GLY A 232 18.27 7.64 19.46
N PRO A 233 19.08 8.34 20.29
CA PRO A 233 20.46 7.90 20.53
C PRO A 233 20.52 6.43 21.02
N PRO A 234 21.48 5.62 20.56
CA PRO A 234 22.68 5.93 19.76
C PRO A 234 22.47 5.95 18.23
N HIS A 235 21.25 6.14 17.74
CA HIS A 235 20.88 6.19 16.33
C HIS A 235 21.16 4.88 15.58
N ASN A 236 20.71 3.75 16.14
CA ASN A 236 20.83 2.44 15.48
C ASN A 236 19.84 2.32 14.32
N ILE A 237 20.14 3.06 13.26
CA ILE A 237 19.39 3.03 12.00
C ILE A 237 20.26 2.47 10.89
N CYS A 238 19.71 1.55 10.12
CA CYS A 238 20.30 1.03 8.89
C CYS A 238 19.37 1.34 7.72
N VAL A 239 19.82 2.16 6.80
CA VAL A 239 19.06 2.43 5.57
C VAL A 239 19.72 1.74 4.39
N VAL A 240 18.91 1.16 3.53
CA VAL A 240 19.36 0.48 2.33
C VAL A 240 18.64 1.07 1.13
N GLY A 241 19.39 1.39 0.09
CA GLY A 241 18.78 1.97 -1.10
C GLY A 241 19.73 2.12 -2.27
N ASP A 242 19.16 2.57 -3.37
CA ASP A 242 19.85 2.89 -4.60
C ASP A 242 19.29 4.20 -5.17
N ASP A 243 20.05 5.28 -5.03
CA ASP A 243 19.67 6.60 -5.57
C ASP A 243 19.38 6.56 -7.08
N ASP A 244 20.03 5.64 -7.82
CA ASP A 244 19.80 5.43 -9.26
C ASP A 244 18.41 4.80 -9.54
N GLN A 245 17.74 4.22 -8.54
CA GLN A 245 16.41 3.63 -8.64
C GLN A 245 15.28 4.50 -8.07
N SER A 246 15.53 5.79 -7.77
CA SER A 246 14.50 6.71 -7.31
C SER A 246 13.58 7.12 -8.46
N ILE A 247 12.45 6.44 -8.60
CA ILE A 247 11.48 6.65 -9.70
C ILE A 247 10.10 7.14 -9.22
N TYR A 248 9.92 7.37 -7.91
CA TYR A 248 8.66 7.81 -7.30
C TYR A 248 8.64 9.30 -6.92
N GLY A 249 9.46 10.15 -7.56
CA GLY A 249 9.44 11.59 -7.35
C GLY A 249 8.06 12.23 -7.56
N TRP A 250 7.26 11.69 -8.48
CA TRP A 250 5.88 12.12 -8.72
C TRP A 250 4.90 11.78 -7.58
N ARG A 251 5.28 10.85 -6.67
CA ARG A 251 4.60 10.56 -5.39
C ARG A 251 5.18 11.32 -4.21
N GLY A 252 6.12 12.24 -4.43
CA GLY A 252 6.77 13.04 -3.40
C GLY A 252 8.05 12.44 -2.83
N ALA A 253 8.58 11.32 -3.39
CA ALA A 253 9.88 10.78 -2.98
C ALA A 253 10.98 11.83 -3.19
N GLN A 254 11.91 11.91 -2.23
CA GLN A 254 13.01 12.87 -2.22
C GLN A 254 14.35 12.12 -2.20
N VAL A 255 14.97 12.01 -3.37
CA VAL A 255 16.30 11.36 -3.49
C VAL A 255 17.36 12.04 -2.61
N SER A 256 17.16 13.30 -2.25
CA SER A 256 18.02 14.03 -1.29
C SER A 256 18.13 13.32 0.06
N ASN A 257 17.12 12.56 0.48
CA ASN A 257 17.15 11.85 1.76
C ASN A 257 18.31 10.84 1.81
N ILE A 258 18.51 10.06 0.74
CA ILE A 258 19.63 9.11 0.67
C ILE A 258 20.95 9.82 0.36
N LEU A 259 20.94 10.83 -0.52
CA LEU A 259 22.15 11.57 -0.89
C LEU A 259 22.73 12.37 0.28
N GLN A 260 21.88 12.85 1.18
CA GLN A 260 22.25 13.70 2.32
C GLN A 260 22.05 12.99 3.67
N PHE A 261 22.04 11.67 3.70
CA PHE A 261 21.76 10.88 4.90
C PHE A 261 22.63 11.31 6.11
N GLY A 262 23.90 11.63 5.88
CA GLY A 262 24.82 12.11 6.92
C GLY A 262 24.47 13.46 7.55
N HIS A 263 23.61 14.27 6.93
CA HIS A 263 23.10 15.51 7.54
C HIS A 263 22.05 15.20 8.62
N PHE A 264 21.27 14.15 8.43
CA PHE A 264 20.24 13.74 9.38
C PHE A 264 20.81 12.84 10.50
N PHE A 265 21.73 11.94 10.14
CA PHE A 265 22.38 11.00 11.06
C PHE A 265 23.90 11.16 10.91
N PRO A 266 24.54 11.93 11.79
CA PRO A 266 25.97 12.23 11.70
C PRO A 266 26.86 10.99 11.74
N ASP A 267 27.99 11.05 11.04
CA ASP A 267 29.02 10.02 10.98
C ASP A 267 28.52 8.62 10.58
N PRO A 268 27.70 8.49 9.50
CA PRO A 268 27.19 7.20 9.12
C PRO A 268 28.28 6.30 8.55
N LYS A 269 28.23 5.03 8.91
CA LYS A 269 29.02 4.03 8.19
C LYS A 269 28.41 3.77 6.82
N VAL A 270 29.15 4.07 5.75
CA VAL A 270 28.70 3.88 4.36
C VAL A 270 29.31 2.60 3.80
N VAL A 271 28.47 1.65 3.39
CA VAL A 271 28.87 0.40 2.74
C VAL A 271 28.32 0.36 1.31
N ARG A 272 29.15 0.03 0.33
CA ARG A 272 28.77 -0.06 -1.08
C ARG A 272 28.71 -1.51 -1.54
N LEU A 273 27.53 -1.95 -2.03
CA LEU A 273 27.35 -3.25 -2.64
C LEU A 273 27.39 -3.08 -4.17
N GLU A 274 28.51 -3.42 -4.79
CA GLU A 274 28.75 -3.22 -6.22
C GLU A 274 28.73 -4.53 -7.04
N ASN A 275 28.87 -5.69 -6.40
CA ASN A 275 28.84 -6.97 -7.10
C ASN A 275 27.41 -7.35 -7.47
N ASN A 276 27.09 -7.37 -8.76
CA ASN A 276 25.78 -7.74 -9.28
C ASN A 276 25.74 -9.23 -9.62
N TYR A 277 24.73 -9.92 -9.05
CA TYR A 277 24.50 -11.36 -9.22
C TYR A 277 23.30 -11.68 -10.12
N ARG A 278 22.63 -10.67 -10.67
CA ARG A 278 21.40 -10.79 -11.46
C ARG A 278 21.67 -10.72 -12.96
N SER A 279 22.37 -9.69 -13.40
CA SER A 279 22.49 -9.33 -14.81
C SER A 279 23.86 -9.68 -15.39
N THR A 280 23.87 -9.94 -16.70
CA THR A 280 25.09 -10.20 -17.44
C THR A 280 25.94 -8.93 -17.63
N GLU A 281 27.21 -9.11 -17.96
CA GLU A 281 28.14 -8.02 -18.22
C GLU A 281 27.68 -7.10 -19.36
N ALA A 282 27.07 -7.66 -20.42
CA ALA A 282 26.55 -6.90 -21.55
C ALA A 282 25.41 -5.93 -21.11
N ILE A 283 24.50 -6.37 -20.24
CA ILE A 283 23.42 -5.54 -19.71
C ILE A 283 23.99 -4.44 -18.80
N LEU A 284 24.88 -4.81 -17.86
CA LEU A 284 25.43 -3.85 -16.90
C LEU A 284 26.32 -2.80 -17.55
N SER A 285 27.01 -3.13 -18.63
CA SER A 285 27.79 -2.14 -19.39
C SER A 285 26.90 -1.00 -19.91
N VAL A 286 25.77 -1.34 -20.53
CA VAL A 286 24.81 -0.34 -21.02
C VAL A 286 24.16 0.44 -19.87
N ALA A 287 23.77 -0.25 -18.78
CA ALA A 287 23.16 0.38 -17.62
C ALA A 287 24.11 1.36 -16.92
N ASN A 288 25.39 0.98 -16.70
CA ASN A 288 26.38 1.86 -16.10
C ASN A 288 26.68 3.09 -16.97
N GLU A 289 26.75 2.91 -18.30
CA GLU A 289 26.97 4.02 -19.25
C GLU A 289 25.76 4.98 -19.23
N LEU A 290 24.53 4.46 -19.26
CA LEU A 290 23.33 5.27 -19.20
C LEU A 290 23.26 6.10 -17.91
N ILE A 291 23.45 5.46 -16.75
CA ILE A 291 23.28 6.13 -15.45
C ILE A 291 24.42 7.10 -15.13
N SER A 292 25.58 6.99 -15.78
CA SER A 292 26.69 7.93 -15.63
C SER A 292 26.32 9.37 -16.03
N ASN A 293 25.27 9.55 -16.85
CA ASN A 293 24.72 10.86 -17.23
C ASN A 293 23.87 11.51 -16.13
N SER A 294 23.55 10.82 -15.04
CA SER A 294 22.79 11.40 -13.93
C SER A 294 23.68 12.35 -13.11
N PRO A 295 23.28 13.62 -12.92
CA PRO A 295 24.14 14.65 -12.28
C PRO A 295 24.22 14.51 -10.76
N ALA A 296 23.25 13.90 -10.12
CA ALA A 296 23.14 13.82 -8.66
C ALA A 296 23.03 12.34 -8.24
N ARG A 297 24.17 11.72 -7.92
CA ARG A 297 24.22 10.34 -7.48
C ARG A 297 25.45 10.07 -6.62
N HIS A 298 25.36 9.03 -5.78
CA HIS A 298 26.55 8.47 -5.14
C HIS A 298 27.41 7.73 -6.17
N GLU A 299 28.71 7.90 -6.09
CA GLU A 299 29.64 7.14 -6.92
C GLU A 299 29.58 5.66 -6.58
N LYS A 300 29.15 4.86 -7.55
CA LYS A 300 29.10 3.40 -7.52
C LYS A 300 29.11 2.85 -8.94
N THR A 301 29.69 1.67 -9.12
CA THR A 301 29.74 0.98 -10.41
C THR A 301 29.38 -0.49 -10.22
N LEU A 302 28.32 -0.93 -10.89
CA LEU A 302 27.88 -2.32 -10.81
C LEU A 302 28.84 -3.22 -11.60
N ARG A 303 29.35 -4.26 -10.92
CA ARG A 303 30.29 -5.24 -11.46
C ARG A 303 29.58 -6.58 -11.65
N ALA A 304 29.52 -7.06 -12.91
CA ALA A 304 28.88 -8.33 -13.21
C ALA A 304 29.69 -9.50 -12.63
N THR A 305 28.99 -10.39 -11.93
CA THR A 305 29.52 -11.72 -11.59
C THR A 305 29.26 -12.73 -12.72
N ILE A 306 28.25 -12.47 -13.57
CA ILE A 306 27.89 -13.27 -14.75
C ILE A 306 28.58 -12.66 -15.97
N LYS A 307 29.55 -13.38 -16.50
CA LYS A 307 30.34 -12.93 -17.67
C LYS A 307 29.58 -13.11 -18.98
N GLY A 308 29.88 -12.22 -19.96
CA GLY A 308 29.30 -12.27 -21.30
C GLY A 308 27.82 -11.84 -21.32
N GLY A 309 27.00 -12.63 -22.00
CA GLY A 309 25.57 -12.38 -22.23
C GLY A 309 25.25 -11.80 -23.61
N ASP A 310 23.98 -11.91 -24.02
CA ASP A 310 23.53 -11.34 -25.28
C ASP A 310 23.55 -9.80 -25.20
N LYS A 311 23.85 -9.15 -26.32
CA LYS A 311 23.86 -7.69 -26.42
C LYS A 311 22.45 -7.12 -26.30
N VAL A 312 22.34 -5.98 -25.66
CA VAL A 312 21.09 -5.19 -25.67
C VAL A 312 20.78 -4.77 -27.11
N THR A 313 19.56 -5.05 -27.56
CA THR A 313 19.11 -4.71 -28.91
C THR A 313 18.26 -3.44 -28.85
N LEU A 314 18.58 -2.45 -29.68
CA LEU A 314 17.77 -1.26 -29.92
C LEU A 314 17.15 -1.36 -31.30
N MET A 315 15.81 -1.28 -31.39
CA MET A 315 15.08 -1.34 -32.65
C MET A 315 14.23 -0.07 -32.80
N ALA A 316 14.37 0.59 -33.95
CA ALA A 316 13.51 1.70 -34.35
C ALA A 316 12.48 1.17 -35.36
N LEU A 317 11.20 1.35 -35.07
CA LEU A 317 10.07 0.84 -35.87
C LEU A 317 9.15 1.99 -36.26
N PRO A 318 8.43 1.87 -37.42
CA PRO A 318 7.65 2.99 -37.96
C PRO A 318 6.38 3.30 -37.15
N GLY A 319 5.84 2.33 -36.41
CA GLY A 319 4.61 2.52 -35.64
C GLY A 319 4.41 1.47 -34.56
N ASP A 320 3.36 1.64 -33.77
CA ASP A 320 2.98 0.79 -32.63
C ASP A 320 2.55 -0.63 -33.03
N GLU A 321 2.00 -0.78 -34.23
CA GLU A 321 1.61 -2.09 -34.77
C GLU A 321 2.84 -2.92 -35.17
N GLU A 322 3.79 -2.30 -35.89
CA GLU A 322 5.05 -2.92 -36.26
C GLU A 322 5.89 -3.27 -35.02
N GLU A 323 5.85 -2.41 -33.98
CA GLU A 323 6.50 -2.67 -32.69
C GLU A 323 5.90 -3.92 -32.03
N ALA A 324 4.58 -4.00 -31.92
CA ALA A 324 3.90 -5.14 -31.32
C ALA A 324 4.13 -6.45 -32.10
N LEU A 325 4.10 -6.40 -33.44
CA LEU A 325 4.41 -7.54 -34.30
C LEU A 325 5.86 -8.00 -34.17
N TRP A 326 6.81 -7.06 -34.09
CA TRP A 326 8.22 -7.37 -33.90
C TRP A 326 8.43 -8.06 -32.54
N MET A 327 7.84 -7.53 -31.45
CA MET A 327 7.91 -8.15 -30.12
C MET A 327 7.38 -9.58 -30.15
N ALA A 328 6.21 -9.80 -30.76
CA ALA A 328 5.60 -11.12 -30.87
C ALA A 328 6.53 -12.13 -31.59
N LYS A 329 7.12 -11.72 -32.70
CA LYS A 329 8.08 -12.55 -33.47
C LYS A 329 9.34 -12.86 -32.67
N GLU A 330 9.90 -11.85 -31.99
CA GLU A 330 11.14 -12.00 -31.22
C GLU A 330 10.94 -12.91 -30.00
N ILE A 331 9.84 -12.75 -29.28
CA ILE A 331 9.47 -13.63 -28.16
C ILE A 331 9.33 -15.08 -28.63
N ARG A 332 8.64 -15.34 -29.75
CA ARG A 332 8.53 -16.70 -30.31
C ARG A 332 9.88 -17.26 -30.72
N ARG A 333 10.74 -16.43 -31.36
CA ARG A 333 12.08 -16.82 -31.79
C ARG A 333 12.95 -17.19 -30.59
N ALA A 334 13.01 -16.33 -29.59
CA ALA A 334 13.81 -16.55 -28.38
C ALA A 334 13.30 -17.77 -27.60
N ARG A 335 11.98 -17.90 -27.41
CA ARG A 335 11.36 -19.05 -26.76
C ARG A 335 11.73 -20.36 -27.45
N THR A 336 11.68 -20.42 -28.77
CA THR A 336 12.01 -21.63 -29.55
C THR A 336 13.50 -21.96 -29.48
N LYS A 337 14.38 -20.94 -29.53
CA LYS A 337 15.82 -21.10 -29.47
C LYS A 337 16.28 -21.68 -28.13
N ASP A 338 15.70 -21.15 -27.02
CA ASP A 338 16.19 -21.41 -25.67
C ASP A 338 15.30 -22.40 -24.91
N ASN A 339 14.29 -22.99 -25.56
CA ASN A 339 13.27 -23.86 -24.97
C ASN A 339 12.63 -23.22 -23.71
N GLY A 340 12.45 -21.88 -23.78
CA GLY A 340 11.93 -21.06 -22.68
C GLY A 340 10.43 -21.22 -22.47
N ARG A 341 9.97 -20.82 -21.30
CA ARG A 341 8.54 -20.73 -20.96
C ARG A 341 8.04 -19.33 -21.28
N TRP A 342 6.72 -19.15 -21.43
CA TRP A 342 6.14 -17.84 -21.66
C TRP A 342 6.37 -16.87 -20.48
N GLU A 343 6.44 -17.38 -19.27
CA GLU A 343 6.68 -16.64 -18.04
C GLU A 343 8.09 -16.04 -17.94
N ASP A 344 9.02 -16.56 -18.75
CA ASP A 344 10.41 -16.06 -18.77
C ASP A 344 10.51 -14.69 -19.48
N PHE A 345 9.44 -14.26 -20.17
CA PHE A 345 9.41 -13.02 -20.94
C PHE A 345 8.59 -11.94 -20.28
N ALA A 346 9.08 -10.69 -20.34
CA ALA A 346 8.34 -9.50 -19.92
C ALA A 346 8.41 -8.39 -20.97
N VAL A 347 7.30 -7.69 -21.16
CA VAL A 347 7.21 -6.46 -21.93
C VAL A 347 6.93 -5.31 -20.96
N LEU A 348 7.86 -4.36 -20.88
CA LEU A 348 7.78 -3.20 -20.02
C LEU A 348 7.38 -1.96 -20.83
N PHE A 349 6.45 -1.18 -20.31
CA PHE A 349 5.96 0.03 -20.98
C PHE A 349 5.78 1.19 -20.00
N ARG A 350 5.71 2.42 -20.53
CA ARG A 350 5.60 3.62 -19.69
C ARG A 350 4.20 3.86 -19.15
N THR A 351 3.16 3.62 -19.96
CA THR A 351 1.76 3.85 -19.60
C THR A 351 0.86 2.74 -20.15
N ASN A 352 -0.25 2.46 -19.46
CA ASN A 352 -1.22 1.45 -19.86
C ASN A 352 -1.90 1.72 -21.23
N THR A 353 -1.77 2.91 -21.78
CA THR A 353 -2.30 3.24 -23.11
C THR A 353 -1.56 2.51 -24.23
N HIS A 354 -0.28 2.26 -24.08
CA HIS A 354 0.56 1.57 -25.08
C HIS A 354 0.25 0.08 -25.20
N ILE A 355 -0.29 -0.53 -24.13
CA ILE A 355 -0.49 -1.98 -24.05
C ILE A 355 -1.54 -2.51 -25.00
N ARG A 356 -2.58 -1.71 -25.31
CA ARG A 356 -3.75 -2.18 -26.09
C ARG A 356 -3.38 -2.79 -27.44
N LYS A 357 -2.36 -2.22 -28.11
CA LYS A 357 -1.91 -2.71 -29.40
C LYS A 357 -1.14 -4.02 -29.24
N VAL A 358 -0.28 -4.10 -28.23
CA VAL A 358 0.45 -5.34 -27.88
C VAL A 358 -0.52 -6.47 -27.54
N GLU A 359 -1.55 -6.21 -26.71
CA GLU A 359 -2.59 -7.19 -26.40
C GLU A 359 -3.33 -7.68 -27.64
N GLN A 360 -3.70 -6.75 -28.54
CA GLN A 360 -4.37 -7.10 -29.80
C GLN A 360 -3.52 -8.05 -30.64
N VAL A 361 -2.25 -7.73 -30.83
CA VAL A 361 -1.32 -8.55 -31.61
C VAL A 361 -1.06 -9.89 -30.92
N PHE A 362 -0.86 -9.91 -29.60
CA PHE A 362 -0.62 -11.15 -28.86
C PHE A 362 -1.82 -12.11 -28.93
N ARG A 363 -3.06 -11.58 -28.91
CA ARG A 363 -4.26 -12.40 -29.15
C ARG A 363 -4.31 -12.95 -30.59
N GLN A 364 -3.98 -12.13 -31.60
CA GLN A 364 -3.94 -12.57 -32.98
C GLN A 364 -2.87 -13.63 -33.25
N GLU A 365 -1.75 -13.48 -32.57
CA GLU A 365 -0.61 -14.40 -32.66
C GLU A 365 -0.69 -15.56 -31.66
N GLU A 366 -1.79 -15.72 -30.92
CA GLU A 366 -1.99 -16.79 -29.92
C GLU A 366 -0.85 -16.86 -28.88
N ILE A 367 -0.32 -15.70 -28.46
CA ILE A 367 0.69 -15.61 -27.39
C ILE A 367 -0.07 -15.43 -26.08
N PRO A 368 0.04 -16.37 -25.13
CA PRO A 368 -0.56 -16.19 -23.82
C PRO A 368 0.17 -15.06 -23.06
N TYR A 369 -0.58 -14.17 -22.46
CA TYR A 369 -0.04 -13.05 -21.67
C TYR A 369 -0.85 -12.81 -20.40
N ARG A 370 -0.24 -12.10 -19.47
CA ARG A 370 -0.86 -11.58 -18.26
C ARG A 370 -0.54 -10.10 -18.12
N LEU A 371 -1.53 -9.31 -17.77
CA LEU A 371 -1.39 -7.87 -17.53
C LEU A 371 -1.23 -7.65 -16.03
N VAL A 372 -0.17 -6.91 -15.64
CA VAL A 372 0.10 -6.53 -14.25
C VAL A 372 -0.20 -5.05 -14.06
N GLY A 373 -0.87 -4.70 -12.95
CA GLY A 373 -1.28 -3.32 -12.65
C GLY A 373 -2.75 -3.07 -13.00
N ALA A 374 -3.59 -4.11 -12.96
CA ALA A 374 -5.05 -3.98 -12.91
C ALA A 374 -5.48 -3.40 -11.52
N GLN A 375 -6.78 -3.19 -11.33
CA GLN A 375 -7.35 -2.70 -10.07
C GLN A 375 -7.03 -3.67 -8.92
N SER A 376 -6.54 -3.15 -7.78
CA SER A 376 -6.26 -3.96 -6.59
C SER A 376 -7.47 -4.79 -6.17
N PHE A 377 -7.23 -6.01 -5.66
CA PHE A 377 -8.28 -6.88 -5.14
C PHE A 377 -9.14 -6.15 -4.10
N TYR A 378 -8.50 -5.47 -3.16
CA TYR A 378 -9.17 -4.73 -2.10
C TYR A 378 -9.87 -3.44 -2.58
N ASP A 379 -9.57 -2.95 -3.80
CA ASP A 379 -10.28 -1.82 -4.41
C ASP A 379 -11.47 -2.23 -5.29
N ARG A 380 -11.67 -3.54 -5.52
CA ARG A 380 -12.86 -4.06 -6.22
C ARG A 380 -14.12 -3.67 -5.45
N ARG A 381 -15.16 -3.28 -6.18
CA ARG A 381 -16.41 -2.78 -5.59
C ARG A 381 -17.00 -3.75 -4.57
N GLU A 382 -17.15 -5.01 -4.95
CA GLU A 382 -17.73 -6.07 -4.13
C GLU A 382 -16.90 -6.37 -2.87
N VAL A 383 -15.59 -6.31 -2.97
CA VAL A 383 -14.67 -6.49 -1.84
C VAL A 383 -14.83 -5.34 -0.85
N ARG A 384 -14.84 -4.11 -1.35
CA ARG A 384 -15.04 -2.90 -0.52
C ARG A 384 -16.40 -2.86 0.16
N ASP A 385 -17.45 -3.34 -0.51
CA ASP A 385 -18.79 -3.43 0.09
C ASP A 385 -18.78 -4.42 1.27
N VAL A 386 -18.13 -5.59 1.12
CA VAL A 386 -18.01 -6.61 2.18
C VAL A 386 -17.16 -6.10 3.34
N LEU A 387 -16.02 -5.44 3.06
CA LEU A 387 -15.19 -4.83 4.09
C LEU A 387 -15.92 -3.71 4.84
N ALA A 388 -16.71 -2.89 4.14
CA ALA A 388 -17.52 -1.86 4.77
C ALA A 388 -18.61 -2.45 5.69
N TYR A 389 -19.23 -3.56 5.30
CA TYR A 389 -20.11 -4.31 6.18
C TYR A 389 -19.40 -4.83 7.43
N LEU A 390 -18.24 -5.46 7.24
CA LEU A 390 -17.43 -5.96 8.36
C LEU A 390 -17.05 -4.81 9.31
N GLN A 391 -16.63 -3.67 8.75
CA GLN A 391 -16.27 -2.48 9.54
C GLN A 391 -17.45 -1.96 10.36
N VAL A 392 -18.66 -1.86 9.77
CA VAL A 392 -19.86 -1.39 10.48
C VAL A 392 -20.32 -2.41 11.52
N LEU A 393 -20.24 -3.70 11.24
CA LEU A 393 -20.57 -4.75 12.21
C LEU A 393 -19.59 -4.77 13.40
N ALA A 394 -18.32 -4.45 13.17
CA ALA A 394 -17.31 -4.32 14.23
C ALA A 394 -17.38 -2.96 14.95
N ASN A 395 -17.72 -1.91 14.23
CA ASN A 395 -17.83 -0.53 14.74
C ASN A 395 -18.94 0.24 14.01
N PRO A 396 -20.18 0.26 14.53
CA PRO A 396 -21.30 0.97 13.90
C PRO A 396 -21.09 2.48 13.71
N LEU A 397 -20.17 3.08 14.44
CA LEU A 397 -19.81 4.50 14.32
C LEU A 397 -18.88 4.80 13.14
N ALA A 398 -18.57 3.84 12.27
CA ALA A 398 -17.76 4.02 11.08
C ALA A 398 -18.60 4.66 9.95
N ASP A 399 -18.87 5.96 10.04
CA ASP A 399 -19.81 6.68 9.18
C ASP A 399 -19.48 6.57 7.68
N VAL A 400 -18.22 6.54 7.29
CA VAL A 400 -17.80 6.39 5.88
C VAL A 400 -18.29 5.05 5.32
N CYS A 401 -18.05 3.96 6.06
CA CYS A 401 -18.49 2.62 5.70
C CYS A 401 -20.02 2.48 5.80
N LEU A 402 -20.62 3.08 6.82
CA LEU A 402 -22.06 3.10 7.03
C LEU A 402 -22.80 3.71 5.83
N LEU A 403 -22.37 4.88 5.37
CA LEU A 403 -22.95 5.53 4.20
C LEU A 403 -22.79 4.72 2.91
N ARG A 404 -21.69 4.03 2.75
CA ARG A 404 -21.44 3.14 1.62
C ARG A 404 -22.46 2.02 1.54
N ILE A 405 -22.73 1.36 2.67
CA ILE A 405 -23.59 0.17 2.70
C ILE A 405 -25.07 0.49 2.97
N LEU A 406 -25.42 1.72 3.29
CA LEU A 406 -26.74 2.13 3.72
C LEU A 406 -27.87 1.66 2.78
N ASN A 407 -27.63 1.67 1.46
CA ASN A 407 -28.55 1.17 0.42
C ASN A 407 -27.90 0.18 -0.57
N THR A 408 -26.92 -0.58 -0.13
CA THR A 408 -26.21 -1.59 -0.88
C THR A 408 -26.28 -2.95 -0.17
N PRO A 409 -27.09 -3.94 -0.60
CA PRO A 409 -28.11 -3.93 -1.65
C PRO A 409 -29.24 -2.92 -1.41
N PRO A 410 -29.99 -2.55 -2.45
CA PRO A 410 -31.12 -1.62 -2.31
C PRO A 410 -32.17 -2.11 -1.30
N ARG A 411 -32.43 -1.30 -0.29
CA ARG A 411 -33.38 -1.61 0.80
C ARG A 411 -34.40 -0.51 1.05
N GLY A 412 -34.60 0.38 0.07
CA GLY A 412 -35.55 1.47 0.16
C GLY A 412 -35.03 2.73 0.88
N ILE A 413 -33.74 2.80 1.16
CA ILE A 413 -33.07 3.98 1.70
C ILE A 413 -32.45 4.76 0.54
N GLY A 414 -33.22 5.68 -0.03
CA GLY A 414 -32.78 6.45 -1.21
C GLY A 414 -31.79 7.57 -0.87
N SER A 415 -31.25 8.21 -1.91
CA SER A 415 -30.31 9.34 -1.77
C SER A 415 -30.85 10.50 -0.93
N ASN A 416 -32.15 10.79 -1.02
CA ASN A 416 -32.79 11.83 -0.21
C ASN A 416 -32.75 11.49 1.29
N THR A 417 -33.01 10.23 1.66
CA THR A 417 -32.90 9.79 3.06
C THR A 417 -31.48 9.88 3.57
N ALA A 418 -30.50 9.52 2.74
CA ALA A 418 -29.08 9.65 3.09
C ALA A 418 -28.66 11.14 3.24
N MET A 419 -29.17 12.04 2.40
CA MET A 419 -28.95 13.48 2.55
C MET A 419 -29.54 14.03 3.84
N LEU A 420 -30.80 13.70 4.14
CA LEU A 420 -31.46 14.11 5.39
C LEU A 420 -30.71 13.58 6.62
N LEU A 421 -30.19 12.35 6.57
CA LEU A 421 -29.35 11.79 7.64
C LEU A 421 -28.09 12.63 7.85
N LEU A 422 -27.39 13.00 6.78
CA LEU A 422 -26.18 13.82 6.88
C LEU A 422 -26.47 15.24 7.38
N GLU A 423 -27.59 15.86 6.97
CA GLU A 423 -28.04 17.16 7.48
C GLU A 423 -28.33 17.08 8.97
N HIS A 424 -29.11 16.08 9.38
CA HIS A 424 -29.42 15.85 10.79
C HIS A 424 -28.18 15.64 11.65
N CYS A 425 -27.22 14.84 11.16
CA CYS A 425 -25.92 14.64 11.84
C CYS A 425 -25.17 15.97 12.05
N ARG A 426 -25.15 16.84 11.04
CA ARG A 426 -24.47 18.15 11.12
C ARG A 426 -25.16 19.10 12.09
N GLU A 427 -26.48 19.20 12.03
CA GLU A 427 -27.26 20.10 12.85
C GLU A 427 -27.20 19.75 14.35
N HIS A 428 -27.16 18.46 14.67
CA HIS A 428 -27.17 17.95 16.04
C HIS A 428 -25.84 17.47 16.57
N GLY A 429 -24.75 17.50 15.72
CA GLY A 429 -23.44 17.01 16.11
C GLY A 429 -23.42 15.50 16.39
N MET A 430 -24.29 14.72 15.74
CA MET A 430 -24.47 13.28 15.97
C MET A 430 -23.73 12.44 14.94
N ARG A 431 -23.39 11.20 15.31
CA ARG A 431 -22.89 10.19 14.38
C ARG A 431 -24.05 9.59 13.60
N GLY A 432 -23.79 9.09 12.38
CA GLY A 432 -24.81 8.53 11.52
C GLY A 432 -25.59 7.39 12.17
N TRP A 433 -24.90 6.53 12.92
CA TRP A 433 -25.52 5.43 13.67
C TRP A 433 -26.50 5.92 14.73
N ASP A 434 -26.11 6.91 15.52
CA ASP A 434 -26.94 7.49 16.58
C ASP A 434 -28.12 8.26 15.98
N ALA A 435 -27.89 9.00 14.90
CA ALA A 435 -28.92 9.72 14.17
C ALA A 435 -30.00 8.78 13.59
N MET A 436 -29.62 7.60 13.07
CA MET A 436 -30.59 6.60 12.57
C MET A 436 -31.51 6.05 13.68
N LYS A 437 -31.08 6.12 14.92
CA LYS A 437 -31.85 5.68 16.11
C LYS A 437 -32.64 6.84 16.76
N ASP A 438 -32.37 8.07 16.34
CA ASP A 438 -33.04 9.25 16.87
C ASP A 438 -34.47 9.36 16.31
N LEU A 439 -35.43 9.50 17.22
CA LEU A 439 -36.84 9.69 16.88
C LEU A 439 -37.10 11.02 16.14
N SER A 440 -36.29 12.04 16.42
CA SER A 440 -36.42 13.35 15.75
C SER A 440 -36.04 13.28 14.27
N PHE A 441 -35.10 12.40 13.90
CA PHE A 441 -34.75 12.09 12.51
C PHE A 441 -35.79 11.17 11.88
N THR A 442 -36.08 10.02 12.51
CA THR A 442 -36.94 8.99 11.91
C THR A 442 -38.37 9.43 11.68
N SER A 443 -38.89 10.39 12.49
CA SER A 443 -40.19 10.98 12.30
C SER A 443 -40.31 11.93 11.10
N GLN A 444 -39.17 12.43 10.57
CA GLN A 444 -39.15 13.26 9.36
C GLN A 444 -39.24 12.42 8.08
N LEU A 445 -39.03 11.11 8.19
CA LEU A 445 -39.04 10.19 7.06
C LEU A 445 -40.48 9.70 6.75
N SER A 446 -40.67 9.23 5.50
CA SER A 446 -41.90 8.47 5.20
C SER A 446 -41.94 7.17 6.04
N ALA A 447 -43.15 6.62 6.26
CA ALA A 447 -43.31 5.35 6.97
C ALA A 447 -42.45 4.22 6.39
N LYS A 448 -42.29 4.15 5.06
CA LYS A 448 -41.43 3.20 4.37
C LYS A 448 -39.95 3.46 4.66
N GLY A 449 -39.53 4.73 4.61
CA GLY A 449 -38.13 5.13 4.91
C GLY A 449 -37.75 4.85 6.36
N SER A 450 -38.60 5.22 7.30
CA SER A 450 -38.39 4.95 8.72
C SER A 450 -38.34 3.43 9.01
N GLY A 451 -39.23 2.64 8.41
CA GLY A 451 -39.20 1.18 8.52
C GLY A 451 -37.91 0.58 7.96
N SER A 452 -37.43 1.08 6.80
CA SER A 452 -36.17 0.60 6.19
C SER A 452 -34.94 0.91 7.07
N ILE A 453 -34.88 2.09 7.67
CA ILE A 453 -33.81 2.46 8.61
C ILE A 453 -33.85 1.56 9.84
N ARG A 454 -35.05 1.37 10.45
CA ARG A 454 -35.20 0.51 11.61
C ARG A 454 -34.75 -0.92 11.34
N ASN A 455 -35.21 -1.54 10.25
CA ASN A 455 -34.82 -2.89 9.87
C ASN A 455 -33.30 -3.01 9.67
N PHE A 456 -32.67 -1.99 9.09
CA PHE A 456 -31.23 -1.97 8.91
C PHE A 456 -30.49 -1.87 10.26
N VAL A 457 -30.95 -1.02 11.18
CA VAL A 457 -30.38 -0.91 12.54
C VAL A 457 -30.52 -2.24 13.28
N GLU A 458 -31.72 -2.84 13.30
CA GLU A 458 -31.98 -4.12 13.96
C GLU A 458 -31.08 -5.24 13.43
N LEU A 459 -30.86 -5.27 12.12
CA LEU A 459 -30.01 -6.25 11.47
C LEU A 459 -28.53 -6.11 11.90
N ILE A 460 -28.00 -4.89 11.93
CA ILE A 460 -26.64 -4.63 12.40
C ILE A 460 -26.51 -4.99 13.90
N GLU A 461 -27.47 -4.60 14.74
CA GLU A 461 -27.47 -4.92 16.16
C GLU A 461 -27.55 -6.42 16.44
N LEU A 462 -28.23 -7.19 15.58
CA LEU A 462 -28.31 -8.66 15.67
C LEU A 462 -26.94 -9.34 15.38
N TYR A 463 -26.20 -8.84 14.40
CA TYR A 463 -24.96 -9.50 13.94
C TYR A 463 -23.69 -8.95 14.60
N SER A 464 -23.66 -7.70 15.07
CA SER A 464 -22.48 -7.11 15.73
C SER A 464 -21.95 -7.95 16.91
N PRO A 465 -22.79 -8.47 17.83
CA PRO A 465 -22.29 -9.34 18.90
C PRO A 465 -21.72 -10.67 18.40
N ARG A 466 -22.23 -11.21 17.27
CA ARG A 466 -21.75 -12.47 16.69
C ARG A 466 -20.37 -12.27 16.05
N ILE A 467 -20.12 -11.13 15.44
CA ILE A 467 -18.79 -10.72 14.91
C ILE A 467 -17.79 -10.62 16.07
N ALA A 468 -18.18 -10.01 17.18
CA ALA A 468 -17.33 -9.86 18.37
C ALA A 468 -17.03 -11.19 19.10
N ALA A 469 -17.88 -12.22 18.97
CA ALA A 469 -17.77 -13.49 19.69
C ALA A 469 -16.70 -14.47 19.14
N GLY A 470 -15.82 -14.04 18.23
CA GLY A 470 -14.70 -14.84 17.72
C GLY A 470 -15.01 -15.74 16.53
N ARG A 471 -16.23 -15.69 15.97
CA ARG A 471 -16.64 -16.40 14.74
C ARG A 471 -17.00 -15.45 13.61
N ALA A 472 -16.19 -14.40 13.45
CA ALA A 472 -16.52 -13.30 12.53
C ALA A 472 -16.65 -13.77 11.06
N GLY A 473 -15.86 -14.72 10.59
CA GLY A 473 -15.99 -15.25 9.22
C GLY A 473 -17.32 -15.96 8.97
N GLU A 474 -17.77 -16.80 9.90
CA GLU A 474 -19.08 -17.48 9.82
C GLU A 474 -20.22 -16.45 9.91
N ALA A 475 -20.16 -15.55 10.89
CA ALA A 475 -21.18 -14.52 11.10
C ALA A 475 -21.29 -13.55 9.90
N LEU A 476 -20.17 -13.17 9.28
CA LEU A 476 -20.16 -12.35 8.06
C LEU A 476 -20.79 -13.12 6.89
N SER A 477 -20.47 -14.40 6.72
CA SER A 477 -21.06 -15.24 5.67
C SER A 477 -22.57 -15.37 5.82
N GLU A 478 -23.07 -15.61 7.05
CA GLU A 478 -24.51 -15.66 7.37
C GLU A 478 -25.18 -14.31 7.10
N PHE A 479 -24.56 -13.20 7.53
CA PHE A 479 -25.04 -11.85 7.30
C PHE A 479 -25.20 -11.54 5.81
N LEU A 480 -24.18 -11.84 5.00
CA LEU A 480 -24.21 -11.60 3.53
C LEU A 480 -25.31 -12.42 2.84
N LYS A 481 -25.63 -13.62 3.34
CA LYS A 481 -26.77 -14.44 2.89
C LYS A 481 -28.11 -13.81 3.30
N GLU A 482 -28.23 -13.35 4.55
CA GLU A 482 -29.45 -12.73 5.08
C GLU A 482 -29.86 -11.49 4.28
N ILE A 483 -28.88 -10.68 3.87
CA ILE A 483 -29.15 -9.47 3.05
C ILE A 483 -29.22 -9.77 1.54
N ASP A 484 -29.14 -11.03 1.11
CA ASP A 484 -29.14 -11.45 -0.28
C ASP A 484 -28.06 -10.76 -1.15
N TYR A 485 -26.90 -10.45 -0.51
CA TYR A 485 -25.85 -9.64 -1.16
C TYR A 485 -25.31 -10.29 -2.42
N THR A 486 -24.96 -11.57 -2.37
CA THR A 486 -24.37 -12.29 -3.50
C THR A 486 -25.34 -12.40 -4.68
N ALA A 487 -26.60 -12.72 -4.40
CA ALA A 487 -27.60 -12.80 -5.47
C ALA A 487 -27.91 -11.41 -6.08
N TRP A 488 -27.90 -10.35 -5.27
CA TRP A 488 -28.01 -8.98 -5.79
C TRP A 488 -26.81 -8.61 -6.66
N LEU A 489 -25.58 -8.92 -6.21
CA LEU A 489 -24.35 -8.67 -6.94
C LEU A 489 -24.37 -9.36 -8.32
N MET A 490 -24.75 -10.65 -8.35
CA MET A 490 -24.85 -11.44 -9.57
C MET A 490 -25.86 -10.87 -10.58
N ARG A 491 -26.98 -10.28 -10.11
CA ARG A 491 -27.96 -9.60 -10.98
C ARG A 491 -27.39 -8.37 -11.69
N SER A 492 -26.32 -7.77 -11.16
CA SER A 492 -25.66 -6.61 -11.76
C SER A 492 -24.60 -6.98 -12.81
N CYS A 493 -24.21 -8.24 -12.90
CA CYS A 493 -23.17 -8.73 -13.82
C CYS A 493 -23.75 -9.00 -15.22
N ARG A 494 -22.95 -8.76 -16.25
CA ARG A 494 -23.34 -8.93 -17.66
C ARG A 494 -23.01 -10.30 -18.23
N THR A 495 -21.93 -10.93 -17.72
CA THR A 495 -21.46 -12.24 -18.19
C THR A 495 -21.39 -13.24 -17.04
N ASP A 496 -21.37 -14.55 -17.36
CA ASP A 496 -21.24 -15.60 -16.36
C ASP A 496 -19.84 -15.60 -15.73
N GLU A 497 -18.80 -15.27 -16.50
CA GLU A 497 -17.43 -15.09 -16.01
C GLU A 497 -17.35 -13.97 -14.95
N GLU A 498 -18.02 -12.84 -15.21
CA GLU A 498 -18.09 -11.73 -14.24
C GLU A 498 -18.81 -12.15 -12.96
N ARG A 499 -19.87 -12.97 -13.05
CA ARG A 499 -20.59 -13.52 -11.89
C ARG A 499 -19.70 -14.41 -11.04
N GLU A 500 -18.98 -15.31 -11.70
CA GLU A 500 -18.05 -16.25 -11.03
C GLU A 500 -16.93 -15.47 -10.31
N GLN A 501 -16.23 -14.58 -11.03
CA GLN A 501 -15.13 -13.77 -10.48
C GLN A 501 -15.56 -12.92 -9.27
N ARG A 502 -16.73 -12.25 -9.35
CA ARG A 502 -17.22 -11.44 -8.23
C ARG A 502 -17.69 -12.29 -7.05
N GLY A 503 -18.29 -13.46 -7.33
CA GLY A 503 -18.68 -14.40 -6.29
C GLY A 503 -17.46 -14.98 -5.55
N GLU A 504 -16.42 -15.34 -6.29
CA GLU A 504 -15.14 -15.80 -5.74
C GLU A 504 -14.47 -14.71 -4.89
N ALA A 505 -14.45 -13.47 -5.37
CA ALA A 505 -13.87 -12.35 -4.62
C ALA A 505 -14.55 -12.14 -3.25
N VAL A 506 -15.87 -12.26 -3.17
CA VAL A 506 -16.61 -12.19 -1.90
C VAL A 506 -16.22 -13.35 -0.97
N ALA A 507 -16.13 -14.57 -1.50
CA ALA A 507 -15.73 -15.75 -0.72
C ALA A 507 -14.28 -15.65 -0.21
N GLU A 508 -13.39 -15.08 -1.03
CA GLU A 508 -11.98 -14.86 -0.69
C GLU A 508 -11.81 -13.91 0.48
N VAL A 509 -12.58 -12.78 0.53
CA VAL A 509 -12.56 -11.88 1.69
C VAL A 509 -12.94 -12.60 2.98
N VAL A 510 -13.98 -13.43 2.95
CA VAL A 510 -14.43 -14.21 4.13
C VAL A 510 -13.36 -15.22 4.56
N ALA A 511 -12.72 -15.87 3.59
CA ALA A 511 -11.64 -16.82 3.85
C ALA A 511 -10.40 -16.11 4.44
N ALA A 512 -10.01 -14.97 3.87
CA ALA A 512 -8.89 -14.15 4.35
C ALA A 512 -9.11 -13.64 5.79
N LEU A 513 -10.33 -13.18 6.10
CA LEU A 513 -10.71 -12.81 7.47
C LEU A 513 -10.57 -14.01 8.43
N THR A 514 -11.07 -15.17 8.03
CA THR A 514 -11.02 -16.37 8.86
C THR A 514 -9.58 -16.82 9.14
N ASP A 515 -8.72 -16.76 8.13
CA ASP A 515 -7.30 -17.09 8.27
C ASP A 515 -6.54 -16.08 9.14
N ALA A 516 -6.82 -14.79 8.97
CA ALA A 516 -6.24 -13.73 9.81
C ALA A 516 -6.57 -13.95 11.29
N LEU A 517 -7.83 -14.26 11.61
CA LEU A 517 -8.25 -14.54 12.99
C LEU A 517 -7.61 -15.81 13.56
N ARG A 518 -7.44 -16.86 12.75
CA ARG A 518 -6.70 -18.08 13.17
C ARG A 518 -5.24 -17.79 13.49
N LYS A 519 -4.64 -16.84 12.80
CA LYS A 519 -3.27 -16.36 13.05
C LYS A 519 -3.18 -15.39 14.24
N GLY A 520 -4.26 -15.21 15.01
CA GLY A 520 -4.32 -14.37 16.20
C GLY A 520 -4.43 -12.86 15.91
N ARG A 521 -4.76 -12.47 14.68
CA ARG A 521 -5.00 -11.06 14.32
C ARG A 521 -6.41 -10.64 14.75
N THR A 522 -6.58 -9.37 15.07
CA THR A 522 -7.90 -8.80 15.35
C THR A 522 -8.61 -8.42 14.06
N ILE A 523 -9.95 -8.28 14.12
CA ILE A 523 -10.75 -7.77 12.99
C ILE A 523 -10.25 -6.40 12.55
N GLN A 524 -9.90 -5.53 13.51
CA GLN A 524 -9.40 -4.18 13.20
C GLN A 524 -8.06 -4.24 12.45
N GLN A 525 -7.14 -5.12 12.85
CA GLN A 525 -5.88 -5.30 12.13
C GLN A 525 -6.09 -5.82 10.70
N PHE A 526 -7.05 -6.74 10.51
CA PHE A 526 -7.40 -7.21 9.17
C PHE A 526 -7.97 -6.08 8.30
N LEU A 527 -8.86 -5.24 8.85
CA LEU A 527 -9.43 -4.11 8.14
C LEU A 527 -8.40 -3.02 7.83
N ASP A 528 -7.48 -2.75 8.75
CA ASP A 528 -6.38 -1.81 8.54
C ASP A 528 -5.46 -2.28 7.39
N ASP A 529 -5.08 -3.57 7.38
CA ASP A 529 -4.28 -4.13 6.31
C ASP A 529 -5.01 -4.09 4.97
N ALA A 530 -6.27 -4.51 4.93
CA ALA A 530 -7.07 -4.47 3.70
C ALA A 530 -7.24 -3.05 3.16
N ALA A 531 -7.35 -2.04 4.03
CA ALA A 531 -7.38 -0.64 3.62
C ALA A 531 -6.04 -0.17 3.06
N LEU A 532 -4.93 -0.58 3.67
CA LEU A 532 -3.58 -0.24 3.23
C LEU A 532 -3.19 -0.95 1.92
N ASP A 533 -3.72 -2.17 1.67
CA ASP A 533 -3.52 -2.92 0.42
C ASP A 533 -4.47 -2.45 -0.72
N ALA A 534 -5.46 -1.59 -0.42
CA ALA A 534 -6.37 -1.05 -1.43
C ALA A 534 -5.73 0.03 -2.33
N GLU A 535 -4.60 0.62 -1.93
CA GLU A 535 -3.81 1.41 -2.88
C GLU A 535 -3.19 0.49 -3.92
N PRO A 536 -3.10 0.92 -5.21
CA PRO A 536 -2.51 0.10 -6.26
C PRO A 536 -1.00 -0.07 -5.99
N GLU A 537 -0.70 -0.99 -5.09
CA GLU A 537 0.59 -1.64 -4.96
C GLU A 537 0.61 -2.80 -5.96
N GLU A 538 1.79 -3.22 -6.34
CA GLU A 538 2.04 -4.30 -7.30
C GLU A 538 1.22 -5.55 -6.92
N GLU A 539 0.10 -5.76 -7.64
CA GLU A 539 -0.77 -6.92 -7.41
C GLU A 539 0.00 -8.23 -7.59
N GLU A 540 -0.40 -9.22 -6.81
CA GLU A 540 -0.03 -10.62 -7.05
C GLU A 540 -0.20 -10.94 -8.53
N LEU A 541 0.89 -11.35 -9.14
CA LEU A 541 0.90 -11.89 -10.49
C LEU A 541 -0.14 -13.01 -10.53
N GLU A 542 -1.33 -12.74 -11.08
CA GLU A 542 -2.34 -13.79 -11.28
C GLU A 542 -1.65 -15.04 -11.83
N LYS A 543 -2.01 -16.21 -11.31
CA LYS A 543 -1.42 -17.52 -11.64
C LYS A 543 -1.57 -17.95 -13.11
N LYS A 544 -1.92 -17.02 -14.01
CA LYS A 544 -2.02 -17.28 -15.44
C LYS A 544 -0.62 -17.35 -16.04
N SER A 545 -0.31 -18.48 -16.65
CA SER A 545 0.88 -18.68 -17.48
C SER A 545 0.86 -17.72 -18.66
N GLY A 546 1.96 -17.02 -18.93
CA GLY A 546 2.06 -16.14 -20.09
C GLY A 546 3.14 -15.07 -19.98
N VAL A 547 3.36 -14.37 -21.09
CA VAL A 547 4.26 -13.21 -21.14
C VAL A 547 3.75 -12.11 -20.22
N THR A 548 4.62 -11.57 -19.38
CA THR A 548 4.25 -10.50 -18.45
C THR A 548 4.22 -9.16 -19.16
N LEU A 549 3.08 -8.49 -19.13
CA LEU A 549 2.89 -7.13 -19.62
C LEU A 549 2.76 -6.19 -18.41
N ILE A 550 3.71 -5.28 -18.22
CA ILE A 550 3.84 -4.52 -16.97
C ILE A 550 4.39 -3.12 -17.21
N THR A 551 3.97 -2.14 -16.41
CA THR A 551 4.58 -0.81 -16.49
C THR A 551 5.99 -0.82 -15.89
N LEU A 552 6.86 0.10 -16.37
CA LEU A 552 8.20 0.29 -15.79
C LEU A 552 8.17 0.56 -14.28
N HIS A 553 7.15 1.27 -13.78
CA HIS A 553 7.02 1.53 -12.34
C HIS A 553 6.66 0.27 -11.55
N ALA A 554 5.69 -0.51 -12.04
CA ALA A 554 5.26 -1.74 -11.38
C ALA A 554 6.29 -2.89 -11.51
N SER A 555 7.26 -2.78 -12.43
CA SER A 555 8.34 -3.77 -12.55
C SER A 555 9.49 -3.56 -11.56
N LYS A 556 9.49 -2.46 -10.80
CA LYS A 556 10.51 -2.22 -9.78
C LYS A 556 10.49 -3.34 -8.74
N GLY A 557 11.66 -3.88 -8.43
CA GLY A 557 11.79 -5.04 -7.52
C GLY A 557 11.63 -6.40 -8.18
N LEU A 558 11.08 -6.46 -9.41
CA LEU A 558 10.93 -7.70 -10.16
C LEU A 558 12.15 -8.00 -11.04
N GLU A 559 12.24 -9.24 -11.51
CA GLU A 559 13.28 -9.69 -12.43
C GLU A 559 12.72 -10.71 -13.42
N PHE A 560 13.19 -10.65 -14.65
CA PHE A 560 12.76 -11.53 -15.73
C PHE A 560 13.99 -11.99 -16.53
N PRO A 561 14.01 -13.25 -17.00
CA PRO A 561 15.10 -13.76 -17.85
C PRO A 561 15.25 -12.99 -19.16
N VAL A 562 14.15 -12.53 -19.76
CA VAL A 562 14.13 -11.79 -21.04
C VAL A 562 13.14 -10.62 -20.93
N VAL A 563 13.62 -9.41 -21.27
CA VAL A 563 12.85 -8.15 -21.22
C VAL A 563 12.92 -7.48 -22.59
#